data_431a30ccce7852c59a75c24d6b8bb5e0
#
_entry.id   431a30ccce7852c59a75c24d6b8bb5e0
#
_cell.length_a   1.000
_cell.length_b   1.000
_cell.length_c   1.000
_cell.angle_alpha   90.00
_cell.angle_beta   90.00
_cell.angle_gamma   90.00
#
_symmetry.space_group_name_H-M   'P 1'
#
loop_
_entity.id
_entity.type
_entity.pdbx_description
1 polymer ?
#
loop_
_entity_poly.entity_id
_entity_poly.type
_entity_poly.pdbx_seq_one_letter_code
_entity_poly.pdbx_strand_id
1 'polypeptide(L)'
;MGKKRIDMETGYFLENRNRFFEKLADQTVLVVFSGTAQRKTADQFYPFEVNHNFFYLTGIEQEGSVLIAKKKDGKIIKLILCVRSYDAYAERWDGARLTRDDASKISGVYDISYSEGLDGILNNMLDGWEGSVSFDKDAISGSDIWFTNHIEEQYPNIEVNNVFPIFSELRRIKNEYEISLIKKAIEATGEGIIQILKTAKAGMMEYELAAEFTYTLAKMGLGAPSFESIVATGRNFNYLHYPQLDSEIRKGDLVLLDLGAYYCNMSSDISRVFPIDGKFTDKQLLIYKIVRACQEKAFEMIKPGVFIKDINAACRNVAGEGLVSLGIISKIDDADQYYWHNVSHHLGFDVHDICGRDIMIKEGMVLTVEPGVYVTEWNIGFRIEDDVWVTKTGCEVLSDCIPREAHEIEALMA
;
A
#
# COMPACT_ATOMS: atom_id res chain seq x y z
N MET A 1 14.81 1.77 -15.99
CA MET A 1 15.45 0.53 -15.50
C MET A 1 14.35 -0.50 -15.36
N GLY A 2 14.41 -1.62 -16.11
CA GLY A 2 13.40 -2.66 -15.98
C GLY A 2 13.45 -3.25 -14.57
N LYS A 3 12.33 -3.21 -13.84
CA LYS A 3 12.17 -4.00 -12.62
C LYS A 3 12.65 -5.42 -12.91
N LYS A 4 13.52 -5.98 -12.09
CA LYS A 4 13.79 -7.42 -12.14
C LYS A 4 12.46 -8.07 -11.83
N ARG A 5 11.81 -8.66 -12.84
CA ARG A 5 10.52 -9.32 -12.66
C ARG A 5 10.74 -10.47 -11.69
N ILE A 6 10.29 -10.31 -10.48
CA ILE A 6 10.23 -11.40 -9.51
C ILE A 6 8.92 -12.09 -9.85
N ASP A 7 9.00 -13.24 -10.54
CA ASP A 7 7.82 -13.96 -10.99
C ASP A 7 7.07 -14.51 -9.77
N MET A 8 5.89 -13.96 -9.54
CA MET A 8 4.92 -14.57 -8.63
C MET A 8 4.40 -15.88 -9.24
N GLU A 9 4.08 -16.85 -8.41
CA GLU A 9 3.57 -18.13 -8.86
C GLU A 9 2.20 -18.00 -9.53
N THR A 10 2.05 -18.56 -10.74
CA THR A 10 0.77 -18.59 -11.49
C THR A 10 -0.37 -19.18 -10.64
N GLY A 11 -0.06 -20.14 -9.78
CA GLY A 11 -1.01 -20.76 -8.85
C GLY A 11 -1.68 -19.76 -7.90
N TYR A 12 -0.96 -18.74 -7.45
CA TYR A 12 -1.50 -17.67 -6.61
C TYR A 12 -2.66 -16.92 -7.30
N PHE A 13 -2.45 -16.49 -8.55
CA PHE A 13 -3.49 -15.76 -9.29
C PHE A 13 -4.69 -16.65 -9.64
N LEU A 14 -4.46 -17.92 -9.92
CA LEU A 14 -5.54 -18.88 -10.15
C LEU A 14 -6.41 -19.07 -8.90
N GLU A 15 -5.80 -19.22 -7.73
CA GLU A 15 -6.51 -19.35 -6.46
C GLU A 15 -7.32 -18.10 -6.14
N ASN A 16 -6.74 -16.92 -6.30
CA ASN A 16 -7.41 -15.64 -6.08
C ASN A 16 -8.64 -15.49 -7.00
N ARG A 17 -8.50 -15.82 -8.29
CA ARG A 17 -9.64 -15.80 -9.21
C ARG A 17 -10.73 -16.77 -8.81
N ASN A 18 -10.39 -17.98 -8.37
CA ASN A 18 -11.37 -18.97 -7.93
C ASN A 18 -12.16 -18.45 -6.73
N ARG A 19 -11.48 -17.94 -5.71
CA ARG A 19 -12.10 -17.31 -4.54
C ARG A 19 -12.98 -16.11 -4.92
N PHE A 20 -12.54 -15.29 -5.88
CA PHE A 20 -13.29 -14.16 -6.38
C PHE A 20 -14.55 -14.62 -7.13
N PHE A 21 -14.44 -15.61 -8.02
CA PHE A 21 -15.56 -16.14 -8.81
C PHE A 21 -16.60 -16.86 -7.95
N GLU A 22 -16.22 -17.47 -6.83
CA GLU A 22 -17.17 -18.02 -5.86
C GLU A 22 -18.12 -16.94 -5.32
N LYS A 23 -17.59 -15.73 -5.04
CA LYS A 23 -18.36 -14.60 -4.50
C LYS A 23 -19.05 -13.75 -5.55
N LEU A 24 -18.60 -13.83 -6.80
CA LEU A 24 -19.20 -13.08 -7.91
C LEU A 24 -20.66 -13.50 -8.10
N ALA A 25 -21.55 -12.55 -8.30
CA ALA A 25 -22.96 -12.81 -8.60
C ALA A 25 -23.09 -13.73 -9.81
N ASP A 26 -24.13 -14.57 -9.80
CA ASP A 26 -24.48 -15.36 -10.98
C ASP A 26 -25.14 -14.50 -12.05
N GLN A 27 -25.24 -15.00 -13.28
CA GLN A 27 -25.80 -14.28 -14.44
C GLN A 27 -25.14 -12.89 -14.63
N THR A 28 -23.81 -12.85 -14.63
CA THR A 28 -23.08 -11.59 -14.80
C THR A 28 -21.89 -11.70 -15.78
N VAL A 29 -21.60 -10.58 -16.45
CA VAL A 29 -20.35 -10.37 -17.20
C VAL A 29 -19.47 -9.46 -16.37
N LEU A 30 -18.34 -9.99 -15.87
CA LEU A 30 -17.31 -9.25 -15.15
C LEU A 30 -16.34 -8.60 -16.14
N VAL A 31 -15.98 -7.34 -15.89
CA VAL A 31 -14.89 -6.64 -16.59
C VAL A 31 -14.00 -5.94 -15.56
N VAL A 32 -12.69 -6.21 -15.61
CA VAL A 32 -11.70 -5.57 -14.74
C VAL A 32 -10.55 -5.05 -15.58
N PHE A 33 -10.19 -3.78 -15.39
CA PHE A 33 -9.15 -3.09 -16.15
C PHE A 33 -7.83 -3.01 -15.39
N SER A 34 -6.71 -3.08 -16.13
CA SER A 34 -5.38 -2.80 -15.57
C SER A 34 -5.14 -1.30 -15.33
N GLY A 35 -5.93 -0.46 -15.97
CA GLY A 35 -5.71 0.98 -16.04
C GLY A 35 -4.76 1.39 -17.17
N THR A 36 -4.49 2.69 -17.24
CA THR A 36 -3.59 3.32 -18.22
C THR A 36 -2.68 4.33 -17.52
N ALA A 37 -1.46 4.52 -18.07
CA ALA A 37 -0.53 5.52 -17.56
C ALA A 37 -1.12 6.94 -17.66
N GLN A 38 -1.00 7.72 -16.60
CA GLN A 38 -1.43 9.11 -16.58
C GLN A 38 -0.44 10.00 -17.33
N ARG A 39 -0.97 10.95 -18.13
CA ARG A 39 -0.13 11.89 -18.86
C ARG A 39 0.54 12.86 -17.92
N LYS A 40 1.86 12.99 -18.03
CA LYS A 40 2.68 13.91 -17.24
C LYS A 40 2.89 15.25 -17.97
N THR A 41 3.29 15.20 -19.24
CA THR A 41 3.52 16.35 -20.12
C THR A 41 3.01 16.05 -21.52
N ALA A 42 3.47 16.80 -22.55
CA ALA A 42 2.99 16.67 -23.94
C ALA A 42 3.02 15.24 -24.47
N ASP A 43 4.16 14.56 -24.39
CA ASP A 43 4.42 13.21 -24.91
C ASP A 43 4.97 12.25 -23.86
N GLN A 44 5.05 12.68 -22.59
CA GLN A 44 5.53 11.87 -21.48
C GLN A 44 4.37 11.45 -20.56
N PHE A 45 4.49 10.27 -20.01
CA PHE A 45 3.58 9.71 -19.03
C PHE A 45 4.30 9.49 -17.70
N TYR A 46 3.57 9.47 -16.60
CA TYR A 46 4.07 8.93 -15.35
C TYR A 46 4.34 7.43 -15.53
N PRO A 47 5.25 6.83 -14.74
CA PRO A 47 5.37 5.39 -14.70
C PRO A 47 3.99 4.75 -14.52
N PHE A 48 3.71 3.71 -15.31
CA PHE A 48 2.45 2.97 -15.19
C PHE A 48 2.45 2.16 -13.88
N GLU A 49 1.39 2.34 -13.11
CA GLU A 49 1.06 1.53 -11.96
C GLU A 49 -0.22 0.76 -12.26
N VAL A 50 -0.15 -0.56 -12.14
CA VAL A 50 -1.29 -1.43 -12.44
C VAL A 50 -2.37 -1.29 -11.36
N ASN A 51 -3.64 -1.31 -11.76
CA ASN A 51 -4.74 -1.47 -10.81
C ASN A 51 -4.53 -2.75 -9.99
N HIS A 52 -4.40 -2.65 -8.69
CA HIS A 52 -4.08 -3.77 -7.82
C HIS A 52 -5.18 -4.83 -7.75
N ASN A 53 -6.45 -4.49 -8.00
CA ASN A 53 -7.53 -5.47 -8.11
C ASN A 53 -7.41 -6.32 -9.37
N PHE A 54 -7.03 -5.69 -10.50
CA PHE A 54 -6.70 -6.42 -11.73
C PHE A 54 -5.47 -7.30 -11.55
N PHE A 55 -4.40 -6.74 -10.94
CA PHE A 55 -3.17 -7.49 -10.66
C PHE A 55 -3.43 -8.70 -9.76
N TYR A 56 -4.23 -8.53 -8.70
CA TYR A 56 -4.63 -9.60 -7.78
C TYR A 56 -5.25 -10.81 -8.49
N LEU A 57 -5.98 -10.56 -9.59
CA LEU A 57 -6.60 -11.63 -10.38
C LEU A 57 -5.70 -12.17 -11.50
N THR A 58 -4.70 -11.45 -11.98
CA THR A 58 -4.03 -11.77 -13.24
C THR A 58 -2.51 -11.86 -13.18
N GLY A 59 -1.87 -11.13 -12.28
CA GLY A 59 -0.41 -10.95 -12.27
C GLY A 59 0.15 -10.14 -13.44
N ILE A 60 -0.70 -9.52 -14.24
CA ILE A 60 -0.29 -8.76 -15.42
C ILE A 60 -0.06 -7.30 -15.05
N GLU A 61 1.10 -6.75 -15.39
CA GLU A 61 1.51 -5.35 -15.17
C GLU A 61 1.58 -4.56 -16.48
N GLN A 62 0.77 -4.90 -17.47
CA GLN A 62 0.70 -4.15 -18.73
C GLN A 62 -0.52 -3.23 -18.74
N GLU A 63 -0.31 -1.94 -19.06
CA GLU A 63 -1.41 -0.99 -19.25
C GLU A 63 -2.35 -1.40 -20.39
N GLY A 64 -3.62 -0.99 -20.28
CA GLY A 64 -4.63 -1.28 -21.30
C GLY A 64 -5.00 -2.76 -21.41
N SER A 65 -4.66 -3.56 -20.40
CA SER A 65 -5.10 -4.96 -20.30
C SER A 65 -6.46 -5.05 -19.61
N VAL A 66 -7.26 -6.08 -19.97
CA VAL A 66 -8.62 -6.25 -19.45
C VAL A 66 -8.90 -7.74 -19.19
N LEU A 67 -9.40 -8.05 -18.00
CA LEU A 67 -9.92 -9.38 -17.68
C LEU A 67 -11.44 -9.38 -17.83
N ILE A 68 -11.96 -10.33 -18.61
CA ILE A 68 -13.41 -10.47 -18.84
C ILE A 68 -13.80 -11.90 -18.47
N ALA A 69 -14.87 -12.04 -17.66
CA ALA A 69 -15.43 -13.34 -17.32
C ALA A 69 -16.96 -13.31 -17.46
N LYS A 70 -17.56 -14.38 -18.00
CA LYS A 70 -19.01 -14.56 -18.03
C LYS A 70 -19.39 -15.71 -17.10
N LYS A 71 -20.17 -15.40 -16.06
CA LYS A 71 -20.72 -16.38 -15.13
C LYS A 71 -22.17 -16.66 -15.43
N LYS A 72 -22.51 -17.94 -15.54
CA LYS A 72 -23.89 -18.40 -15.78
C LYS A 72 -24.10 -19.76 -15.12
N ASP A 73 -25.26 -19.94 -14.48
CA ASP A 73 -25.64 -21.19 -13.80
C ASP A 73 -24.56 -21.66 -12.80
N GLY A 74 -24.02 -20.69 -12.04
CA GLY A 74 -22.99 -20.91 -11.02
C GLY A 74 -21.57 -21.19 -11.59
N LYS A 75 -21.36 -21.15 -12.91
CA LYS A 75 -20.08 -21.50 -13.55
C LYS A 75 -19.53 -20.35 -14.39
N ILE A 76 -18.21 -20.24 -14.45
CA ILE A 76 -17.52 -19.37 -15.43
C ILE A 76 -17.54 -20.11 -16.77
N ILE A 77 -18.39 -19.64 -17.68
CA ILE A 77 -18.56 -20.24 -19.01
C ILE A 77 -17.63 -19.61 -20.06
N LYS A 78 -17.06 -18.41 -19.76
CA LYS A 78 -16.07 -17.72 -20.58
C LYS A 78 -15.14 -16.95 -19.68
N LEU A 79 -13.82 -17.02 -19.96
CA LEU A 79 -12.77 -16.24 -19.29
C LEU A 79 -11.76 -15.81 -20.34
N ILE A 80 -11.61 -14.51 -20.55
CA ILE A 80 -10.70 -13.93 -21.55
C ILE A 80 -9.81 -12.90 -20.84
N LEU A 81 -8.52 -12.93 -21.15
CA LEU A 81 -7.60 -11.86 -20.81
C LEU A 81 -7.18 -11.14 -22.08
N CYS A 82 -7.50 -9.86 -22.18
CA CYS A 82 -7.10 -9.00 -23.27
C CYS A 82 -5.80 -8.29 -22.90
N VAL A 83 -4.81 -8.32 -23.81
CA VAL A 83 -3.53 -7.60 -23.71
C VAL A 83 -3.32 -6.75 -24.96
N ARG A 84 -2.44 -5.75 -24.90
CA ARG A 84 -2.12 -4.91 -26.08
C ARG A 84 -1.47 -5.74 -27.18
N SER A 85 -1.88 -5.51 -28.42
CA SER A 85 -1.28 -6.18 -29.56
C SER A 85 0.16 -5.75 -29.82
N TYR A 86 0.96 -6.57 -30.48
CA TYR A 86 2.28 -6.21 -30.97
C TYR A 86 2.21 -4.97 -31.87
N ASP A 87 3.08 -4.00 -31.63
CA ASP A 87 3.23 -2.79 -32.43
C ASP A 87 4.71 -2.43 -32.53
N ALA A 88 5.31 -2.75 -33.68
CA ALA A 88 6.75 -2.54 -33.91
C ALA A 88 7.19 -1.08 -33.79
N TYR A 89 6.28 -0.10 -34.02
CA TYR A 89 6.60 1.31 -33.85
C TYR A 89 6.60 1.69 -32.38
N ALA A 90 5.53 1.38 -31.64
CA ALA A 90 5.41 1.68 -30.23
C ALA A 90 6.49 0.96 -29.40
N GLU A 91 6.79 -0.30 -29.68
CA GLU A 91 7.81 -1.07 -28.96
C GLU A 91 9.24 -0.49 -29.10
N ARG A 92 9.51 0.26 -30.15
CA ARG A 92 10.80 0.97 -30.29
C ARG A 92 10.93 2.12 -29.31
N TRP A 93 9.82 2.67 -28.81
CA TRP A 93 9.81 3.80 -27.89
C TRP A 93 9.60 3.37 -26.45
N ASP A 94 8.68 2.43 -26.23
CA ASP A 94 8.15 2.11 -24.89
C ASP A 94 8.66 0.77 -24.35
N GLY A 95 9.35 -0.01 -25.21
CA GLY A 95 9.79 -1.38 -24.88
C GLY A 95 8.82 -2.45 -25.34
N ALA A 96 9.22 -3.72 -25.18
CA ALA A 96 8.46 -4.87 -25.65
C ALA A 96 7.15 -5.04 -24.89
N ARG A 97 6.07 -5.29 -25.64
CA ARG A 97 4.75 -5.64 -25.10
C ARG A 97 4.72 -7.12 -24.71
N LEU A 98 3.84 -7.44 -23.79
CA LEU A 98 3.64 -8.81 -23.33
C LEU A 98 3.04 -9.66 -24.45
N THR A 99 3.66 -10.83 -24.71
CA THR A 99 3.09 -11.77 -25.68
C THR A 99 1.89 -12.50 -25.09
N ARG A 100 1.00 -13.04 -25.96
CA ARG A 100 -0.13 -13.86 -25.49
C ARG A 100 0.34 -15.09 -24.72
N ASP A 101 1.43 -15.72 -25.14
CA ASP A 101 2.00 -16.89 -24.46
C ASP A 101 2.51 -16.53 -23.06
N ASP A 102 3.20 -15.40 -22.91
CA ASP A 102 3.68 -14.94 -21.60
C ASP A 102 2.51 -14.51 -20.70
N ALA A 103 1.51 -13.81 -21.26
CA ALA A 103 0.29 -13.46 -20.52
C ALA A 103 -0.42 -14.72 -19.99
N SER A 104 -0.52 -15.77 -20.83
CA SER A 104 -1.12 -17.05 -20.42
C SER A 104 -0.30 -17.74 -19.32
N LYS A 105 1.02 -17.78 -19.45
CA LYS A 105 1.91 -18.39 -18.45
C LYS A 105 1.83 -17.67 -17.10
N ILE A 106 1.80 -16.35 -17.11
CA ILE A 106 1.74 -15.55 -15.87
C ILE A 106 0.39 -15.71 -15.19
N SER A 107 -0.68 -15.49 -15.96
CA SER A 107 -2.04 -15.41 -15.39
C SER A 107 -2.71 -16.78 -15.20
N GLY A 108 -2.28 -17.80 -15.95
CA GLY A 108 -3.01 -19.06 -16.05
C GLY A 108 -4.36 -18.93 -16.77
N VAL A 109 -4.59 -17.86 -17.52
CA VAL A 109 -5.73 -17.71 -18.43
C VAL A 109 -5.29 -18.18 -19.82
N TYR A 110 -6.06 -19.09 -20.43
CA TYR A 110 -5.69 -19.68 -21.72
C TYR A 110 -6.25 -18.95 -22.93
N ASP A 111 -7.40 -18.29 -22.77
CA ASP A 111 -8.02 -17.52 -23.84
C ASP A 111 -7.51 -16.06 -23.79
N ILE A 112 -6.47 -15.80 -24.58
CA ILE A 112 -5.83 -14.47 -24.65
C ILE A 112 -6.23 -13.78 -25.95
N SER A 113 -6.82 -12.62 -25.84
CA SER A 113 -7.21 -11.71 -26.94
C SER A 113 -6.41 -10.43 -26.92
N TYR A 114 -6.67 -9.55 -27.90
CA TYR A 114 -6.10 -8.21 -27.93
C TYR A 114 -7.12 -7.15 -27.48
N SER A 115 -6.66 -6.16 -26.70
CA SER A 115 -7.51 -5.10 -26.14
C SER A 115 -8.15 -4.22 -27.21
N GLU A 116 -7.54 -4.10 -28.39
CA GLU A 116 -8.08 -3.38 -29.54
C GLU A 116 -9.38 -4.01 -30.06
N GLY A 117 -9.66 -5.26 -29.72
CA GLY A 117 -10.90 -5.97 -30.06
C GLY A 117 -11.95 -5.95 -28.94
N LEU A 118 -11.74 -5.20 -27.87
CA LEU A 118 -12.58 -5.22 -26.66
C LEU A 118 -14.06 -4.98 -26.94
N ASP A 119 -14.40 -3.97 -27.77
CA ASP A 119 -15.80 -3.65 -28.10
C ASP A 119 -16.50 -4.84 -28.77
N GLY A 120 -15.84 -5.52 -29.70
CA GLY A 120 -16.39 -6.70 -30.37
C GLY A 120 -16.60 -7.88 -29.41
N ILE A 121 -15.68 -8.06 -28.44
CA ILE A 121 -15.79 -9.10 -27.42
C ILE A 121 -16.97 -8.80 -26.48
N LEU A 122 -17.09 -7.56 -26.00
CA LEU A 122 -18.18 -7.13 -25.12
C LEU A 122 -19.53 -7.24 -25.84
N ASN A 123 -19.66 -6.74 -27.07
CA ASN A 123 -20.88 -6.83 -27.85
C ASN A 123 -21.32 -8.30 -28.02
N ASN A 124 -20.39 -9.21 -28.35
CA ASN A 124 -20.71 -10.65 -28.46
C ASN A 124 -21.13 -11.29 -27.12
N MET A 125 -20.65 -10.77 -25.99
CA MET A 125 -21.04 -11.29 -24.67
C MET A 125 -22.37 -10.72 -24.19
N LEU A 126 -22.69 -9.49 -24.58
CA LEU A 126 -23.84 -8.73 -24.08
C LEU A 126 -25.04 -8.79 -25.05
N ASP A 127 -24.85 -9.19 -26.30
CA ASP A 127 -25.96 -9.36 -27.24
C ASP A 127 -26.94 -10.44 -26.73
N GLY A 128 -28.19 -10.05 -26.53
CA GLY A 128 -29.22 -10.90 -25.97
C GLY A 128 -28.95 -11.36 -24.51
N TRP A 129 -28.02 -10.68 -23.79
CA TRP A 129 -27.76 -11.00 -22.39
C TRP A 129 -28.81 -10.39 -21.46
N GLU A 130 -29.47 -11.22 -20.66
CA GLU A 130 -30.51 -10.82 -19.70
C GLU A 130 -30.00 -10.69 -18.26
N GLY A 131 -28.68 -10.91 -18.05
CA GLY A 131 -28.04 -10.77 -16.74
C GLY A 131 -27.46 -9.37 -16.52
N SER A 132 -26.61 -9.26 -15.51
CA SER A 132 -25.93 -8.01 -15.14
C SER A 132 -24.53 -7.88 -15.77
N VAL A 133 -23.97 -6.69 -15.64
CA VAL A 133 -22.52 -6.41 -15.83
C VAL A 133 -21.93 -6.02 -14.49
N SER A 134 -20.77 -6.56 -14.18
CA SER A 134 -20.03 -6.30 -12.93
C SER A 134 -18.67 -5.71 -13.24
N PHE A 135 -18.32 -4.61 -12.57
CA PHE A 135 -16.97 -4.04 -12.64
C PHE A 135 -16.59 -3.30 -11.36
N ASP A 136 -15.32 -2.96 -11.21
CA ASP A 136 -14.81 -2.24 -10.05
C ASP A 136 -15.12 -0.74 -10.19
N LYS A 137 -16.16 -0.25 -9.52
CA LYS A 137 -16.60 1.15 -9.58
C LYS A 137 -15.74 2.10 -8.74
N ASP A 138 -14.94 1.58 -7.83
CA ASP A 138 -14.07 2.39 -6.99
C ASP A 138 -12.66 2.51 -7.59
N ALA A 139 -12.37 1.78 -8.66
CA ALA A 139 -11.17 1.98 -9.46
C ALA A 139 -11.28 3.28 -10.26
N ILE A 140 -10.47 4.27 -9.89
CA ILE A 140 -10.49 5.60 -10.53
C ILE A 140 -9.53 5.60 -11.72
N SER A 141 -9.95 5.09 -12.86
CA SER A 141 -9.20 5.19 -14.12
C SER A 141 -10.04 5.72 -15.27
N GLY A 142 -9.39 6.28 -16.29
CA GLY A 142 -10.07 6.72 -17.50
C GLY A 142 -10.79 5.58 -18.24
N SER A 143 -10.27 4.35 -18.12
CA SER A 143 -10.87 3.14 -18.69
C SER A 143 -12.21 2.80 -18.05
N ASP A 144 -12.33 2.97 -16.74
CA ASP A 144 -13.56 2.66 -16.00
C ASP A 144 -14.65 3.68 -16.32
N ILE A 145 -14.30 4.96 -16.47
CA ILE A 145 -15.23 6.02 -16.88
C ILE A 145 -15.74 5.74 -18.30
N TRP A 146 -14.83 5.43 -19.22
CA TRP A 146 -15.23 5.08 -20.58
C TRP A 146 -16.17 3.88 -20.59
N PHE A 147 -15.84 2.82 -19.87
CA PHE A 147 -16.64 1.60 -19.81
C PHE A 147 -18.03 1.86 -19.23
N THR A 148 -18.12 2.63 -18.13
CA THR A 148 -19.39 2.99 -17.51
C THR A 148 -20.29 3.69 -18.52
N ASN A 149 -19.77 4.72 -19.20
CA ASN A 149 -20.52 5.47 -20.21
C ASN A 149 -20.95 4.56 -21.38
N HIS A 150 -20.03 3.70 -21.86
CA HIS A 150 -20.34 2.76 -22.94
C HIS A 150 -21.49 1.80 -22.58
N ILE A 151 -21.46 1.22 -21.36
CA ILE A 151 -22.53 0.32 -20.93
C ILE A 151 -23.86 1.06 -20.76
N GLU A 152 -23.86 2.23 -20.14
CA GLU A 152 -25.08 3.03 -19.96
C GLU A 152 -25.71 3.46 -21.28
N GLU A 153 -24.89 3.82 -22.29
CA GLU A 153 -25.37 4.25 -23.61
C GLU A 153 -25.84 3.08 -24.48
N GLN A 154 -25.07 1.99 -24.52
CA GLN A 154 -25.34 0.88 -25.44
C GLN A 154 -26.32 -0.15 -24.86
N TYR A 155 -26.36 -0.27 -23.53
CA TYR A 155 -27.17 -1.29 -22.84
C TYR A 155 -27.95 -0.70 -21.64
N PRO A 156 -28.87 0.27 -21.87
CA PRO A 156 -29.50 1.05 -20.80
C PRO A 156 -30.37 0.24 -19.84
N ASN A 157 -30.71 -1.00 -20.19
CA ASN A 157 -31.53 -1.89 -19.36
C ASN A 157 -30.67 -2.94 -18.59
N ILE A 158 -29.34 -2.96 -18.79
CA ILE A 158 -28.47 -3.89 -18.06
C ILE A 158 -28.19 -3.34 -16.65
N GLU A 159 -28.39 -4.17 -15.64
CA GLU A 159 -28.00 -3.87 -14.27
C GLU A 159 -26.49 -3.86 -14.14
N VAL A 160 -25.93 -2.82 -13.49
CA VAL A 160 -24.50 -2.67 -13.30
C VAL A 160 -24.14 -2.80 -11.81
N ASN A 161 -23.36 -3.83 -11.48
CA ASN A 161 -22.93 -4.17 -10.13
C ASN A 161 -21.51 -3.72 -9.84
N ASN A 162 -21.26 -3.29 -8.59
CA ASN A 162 -19.93 -2.96 -8.08
C ASN A 162 -19.28 -4.19 -7.43
N VAL A 163 -18.10 -4.60 -7.89
CA VAL A 163 -17.35 -5.73 -7.31
C VAL A 163 -16.26 -5.33 -6.32
N PHE A 164 -16.02 -4.04 -6.10
CA PHE A 164 -15.06 -3.58 -5.11
C PHE A 164 -15.23 -4.21 -3.72
N PRO A 165 -16.44 -4.39 -3.18
CA PRO A 165 -16.63 -5.06 -1.89
C PRO A 165 -16.07 -6.49 -1.84
N ILE A 166 -16.07 -7.22 -2.97
CA ILE A 166 -15.48 -8.57 -3.06
C ILE A 166 -13.96 -8.48 -2.93
N PHE A 167 -13.32 -7.54 -3.67
CA PHE A 167 -11.89 -7.31 -3.56
C PHE A 167 -11.49 -6.91 -2.14
N SER A 168 -12.22 -5.95 -1.55
CA SER A 168 -11.98 -5.49 -0.17
C SER A 168 -12.06 -6.66 0.83
N GLU A 169 -13.02 -7.57 0.69
CA GLU A 169 -13.13 -8.73 1.56
C GLU A 169 -11.97 -9.72 1.37
N LEU A 170 -11.57 -9.99 0.13
CA LEU A 170 -10.55 -10.99 -0.19
C LEU A 170 -9.13 -10.51 0.11
N ARG A 171 -8.78 -9.28 -0.31
CA ARG A 171 -7.44 -8.70 -0.13
C ARG A 171 -7.12 -8.41 1.33
N ARG A 172 -8.13 -8.14 2.13
CA ARG A 172 -7.96 -7.82 3.56
C ARG A 172 -7.34 -8.96 4.37
N ILE A 173 -7.57 -10.23 3.99
CA ILE A 173 -7.02 -11.42 4.65
C ILE A 173 -5.85 -11.94 3.84
N LYS A 174 -4.64 -11.78 4.36
CA LYS A 174 -3.40 -12.21 3.72
C LYS A 174 -3.14 -13.69 4.02
N ASN A 175 -2.71 -14.42 3.01
CA ASN A 175 -2.20 -15.77 3.15
C ASN A 175 -0.67 -15.76 3.45
N GLU A 176 -0.09 -16.90 3.79
CA GLU A 176 1.34 -17.02 4.15
C GLU A 176 2.28 -16.59 3.01
N TYR A 177 1.87 -16.77 1.74
CA TYR A 177 2.64 -16.34 0.59
C TYR A 177 2.71 -14.80 0.51
N GLU A 178 1.56 -14.12 0.66
CA GLU A 178 1.49 -12.65 0.71
C GLU A 178 2.28 -12.09 1.90
N ILE A 179 2.21 -12.72 3.07
CA ILE A 179 3.02 -12.36 4.23
C ILE A 179 4.52 -12.48 3.92
N SER A 180 4.93 -13.53 3.19
CA SER A 180 6.35 -13.68 2.80
C SER A 180 6.84 -12.55 1.88
N LEU A 181 5.96 -12.00 1.03
CA LEU A 181 6.28 -10.86 0.16
C LEU A 181 6.33 -9.55 0.93
N ILE A 182 5.38 -9.33 1.85
CA ILE A 182 5.38 -8.16 2.76
C ILE A 182 6.67 -8.16 3.61
N LYS A 183 7.08 -9.29 4.17
CA LYS A 183 8.36 -9.41 4.91
C LYS A 183 9.56 -8.98 4.07
N LYS A 184 9.59 -9.31 2.78
CA LYS A 184 10.68 -8.86 1.87
C LYS A 184 10.62 -7.36 1.57
N ALA A 185 9.41 -6.78 1.48
CA ALA A 185 9.26 -5.32 1.38
C ALA A 185 9.77 -4.63 2.66
N ILE A 186 9.44 -5.17 3.83
CA ILE A 186 9.93 -4.70 5.14
C ILE A 186 11.45 -4.81 5.25
N GLU A 187 12.04 -5.95 4.85
CA GLU A 187 13.50 -6.13 4.83
C GLU A 187 14.17 -5.06 3.97
N ALA A 188 13.62 -4.78 2.78
CA ALA A 188 14.16 -3.74 1.89
C ALA A 188 14.04 -2.34 2.49
N THR A 189 12.93 -2.02 3.13
CA THR A 189 12.75 -0.75 3.85
C THR A 189 13.73 -0.64 5.01
N GLY A 190 13.92 -1.72 5.77
CA GLY A 190 14.89 -1.78 6.86
C GLY A 190 16.33 -1.52 6.42
N GLU A 191 16.76 -2.11 5.32
CA GLU A 191 18.09 -1.84 4.73
C GLU A 191 18.25 -0.36 4.36
N GLY A 192 17.21 0.26 3.78
CA GLY A 192 17.22 1.67 3.46
C GLY A 192 17.32 2.57 4.70
N ILE A 193 16.54 2.27 5.76
CA ILE A 193 16.59 2.98 7.03
C ILE A 193 17.97 2.84 7.69
N ILE A 194 18.50 1.62 7.75
CA ILE A 194 19.84 1.37 8.31
C ILE A 194 20.92 2.12 7.54
N GLN A 195 20.81 2.19 6.21
CA GLN A 195 21.76 2.94 5.39
C GLN A 195 21.67 4.44 5.68
N ILE A 196 20.47 4.99 5.81
CA ILE A 196 20.28 6.40 6.21
C ILE A 196 20.91 6.67 7.58
N LEU A 197 20.63 5.83 8.61
CA LEU A 197 21.19 6.00 9.95
C LEU A 197 22.73 6.04 9.97
N LYS A 198 23.38 5.29 9.07
CA LYS A 198 24.84 5.25 8.94
C LYS A 198 25.44 6.44 8.20
N THR A 199 24.67 7.11 7.34
CA THR A 199 25.19 8.16 6.45
C THR A 199 24.71 9.56 6.80
N ALA A 200 23.59 9.66 7.52
CA ALA A 200 23.00 10.94 7.89
C ALA A 200 23.91 11.79 8.77
N LYS A 201 24.02 13.06 8.43
CA LYS A 201 24.81 14.05 9.20
C LYS A 201 24.20 15.44 9.08
N ALA A 202 24.43 16.28 10.08
CA ALA A 202 24.04 17.69 10.02
C ALA A 202 24.65 18.40 8.80
N GLY A 203 23.87 19.25 8.17
CA GLY A 203 24.18 19.97 6.93
C GLY A 203 23.67 19.26 5.66
N MET A 204 23.16 18.04 5.74
CA MET A 204 22.45 17.39 4.65
C MET A 204 21.02 17.97 4.53
N MET A 205 20.44 17.84 3.34
CA MET A 205 19.05 18.18 3.06
C MET A 205 18.17 16.95 3.21
N GLU A 206 16.88 17.14 3.54
CA GLU A 206 15.89 16.07 3.64
C GLU A 206 15.83 15.21 2.36
N TYR A 207 15.87 15.84 1.17
CA TYR A 207 15.88 15.11 -0.11
C TYR A 207 17.10 14.22 -0.31
N GLU A 208 18.25 14.50 0.35
CA GLU A 208 19.43 13.64 0.25
C GLU A 208 19.20 12.31 0.95
N LEU A 209 18.49 12.31 2.09
CA LEU A 209 18.12 11.08 2.78
C LEU A 209 17.05 10.28 2.00
N ALA A 210 16.06 10.95 1.41
CA ALA A 210 15.09 10.31 0.53
C ALA A 210 15.77 9.70 -0.72
N ALA A 211 16.78 10.38 -1.28
CA ALA A 211 17.57 9.86 -2.39
C ALA A 211 18.40 8.64 -1.98
N GLU A 212 18.97 8.61 -0.76
CA GLU A 212 19.71 7.46 -0.22
C GLU A 212 18.80 6.23 -0.08
N PHE A 213 17.56 6.42 0.41
CA PHE A 213 16.57 5.37 0.45
C PHE A 213 16.28 4.80 -0.93
N THR A 214 15.93 5.67 -1.89
CA THR A 214 15.62 5.28 -3.27
C THR A 214 16.82 4.59 -3.93
N TYR A 215 18.03 5.06 -3.69
CA TYR A 215 19.26 4.44 -4.21
C TYR A 215 19.47 3.04 -3.62
N THR A 216 19.20 2.87 -2.34
CA THR A 216 19.32 1.56 -1.66
C THR A 216 18.33 0.57 -2.26
N LEU A 217 17.07 0.94 -2.45
CA LEU A 217 16.09 0.09 -3.14
C LEU A 217 16.53 -0.28 -4.56
N ALA A 218 17.04 0.70 -5.32
CA ALA A 218 17.52 0.47 -6.68
C ALA A 218 18.70 -0.52 -6.72
N LYS A 219 19.62 -0.49 -5.76
CA LYS A 219 20.72 -1.47 -5.63
C LYS A 219 20.20 -2.88 -5.35
N MET A 220 19.07 -3.01 -4.67
CA MET A 220 18.41 -4.30 -4.43
C MET A 220 17.61 -4.78 -5.65
N GLY A 221 17.54 -3.99 -6.72
CA GLY A 221 16.78 -4.30 -7.94
C GLY A 221 15.28 -4.02 -7.80
N LEU A 222 14.88 -3.27 -6.77
CA LEU A 222 13.53 -2.82 -6.56
C LEU A 222 13.27 -1.50 -7.30
N GLY A 223 12.01 -1.15 -7.48
CA GLY A 223 11.58 0.07 -8.14
C GLY A 223 11.59 1.29 -7.23
N ALA A 224 10.64 2.19 -7.45
CA ALA A 224 10.37 3.32 -6.58
C ALA A 224 9.86 2.85 -5.20
N PRO A 225 9.92 3.71 -4.18
CA PRO A 225 9.20 3.50 -2.91
C PRO A 225 7.71 3.20 -3.12
N SER A 226 7.07 2.56 -2.16
CA SER A 226 5.64 2.22 -2.21
C SER A 226 4.73 3.45 -2.10
N PHE A 227 5.25 4.52 -1.55
CA PHE A 227 4.62 5.84 -1.47
C PHE A 227 5.70 6.93 -1.45
N GLU A 228 5.30 8.19 -1.58
CA GLU A 228 6.21 9.33 -1.51
C GLU A 228 6.91 9.35 -0.15
N SER A 229 8.24 9.22 -0.15
CA SER A 229 9.05 9.19 1.07
C SER A 229 8.85 10.44 1.91
N ILE A 230 8.59 10.29 3.20
CA ILE A 230 8.53 11.40 4.15
C ILE A 230 9.85 11.44 4.91
N VAL A 231 10.56 12.55 4.80
CA VAL A 231 11.75 12.87 5.59
C VAL A 231 11.53 14.25 6.17
N ALA A 232 11.23 14.34 7.45
CA ALA A 232 10.87 15.58 8.09
C ALA A 232 11.83 15.93 9.23
N THR A 233 12.44 17.12 9.17
CA THR A 233 13.31 17.65 10.22
C THR A 233 12.75 18.90 10.85
N GLY A 234 13.13 19.18 12.10
CA GLY A 234 12.76 20.38 12.82
C GLY A 234 11.24 20.54 12.90
N ARG A 235 10.68 21.62 12.33
CA ARG A 235 9.23 21.88 12.36
C ARG A 235 8.44 21.11 11.31
N ASN A 236 9.10 20.44 10.36
CA ASN A 236 8.43 19.79 9.24
C ASN A 236 7.62 18.56 9.67
N PHE A 237 7.97 17.93 10.80
CA PHE A 237 7.16 16.82 11.35
C PHE A 237 5.76 17.27 11.86
N ASN A 238 5.46 18.58 11.87
CA ASN A 238 4.11 19.08 12.10
C ASN A 238 3.17 18.86 10.88
N TYR A 239 3.71 18.42 9.76
CA TYR A 239 2.96 18.04 8.55
C TYR A 239 3.05 16.54 8.39
N LEU A 240 1.95 15.83 8.67
CA LEU A 240 1.94 14.35 8.70
C LEU A 240 2.40 13.71 7.37
N HIS A 241 2.00 14.29 6.24
CA HIS A 241 2.43 13.88 4.89
C HIS A 241 3.27 15.01 4.27
N TYR A 242 4.44 15.29 4.86
CA TYR A 242 5.32 16.38 4.43
C TYR A 242 5.99 16.09 3.07
N PRO A 243 5.68 16.85 1.99
CA PRO A 243 6.10 16.48 0.64
C PRO A 243 7.32 17.26 0.10
N GLN A 244 7.74 18.37 0.73
CA GLN A 244 8.68 19.29 0.11
C GLN A 244 10.14 18.81 0.16
N LEU A 245 10.56 18.18 1.25
CA LEU A 245 11.91 17.63 1.48
C LEU A 245 13.04 18.65 1.26
N ASP A 246 12.82 19.95 1.49
CA ASP A 246 13.70 21.03 1.08
C ASP A 246 14.42 21.74 2.25
N SER A 247 14.35 21.19 3.44
CA SER A 247 15.00 21.77 4.62
C SER A 247 16.37 21.16 4.89
N GLU A 248 17.30 22.02 5.37
CA GLU A 248 18.59 21.60 5.90
C GLU A 248 18.42 20.99 7.28
N ILE A 249 19.01 19.82 7.50
CA ILE A 249 19.04 19.11 8.77
C ILE A 249 20.13 19.74 9.65
N ARG A 250 19.77 20.30 10.78
CA ARG A 250 20.69 21.06 11.65
C ARG A 250 21.06 20.24 12.89
N LYS A 251 22.19 20.58 13.48
CA LYS A 251 22.58 20.02 14.78
C LYS A 251 21.48 20.19 15.81
N GLY A 252 21.19 19.13 16.57
CA GLY A 252 20.13 19.08 17.57
C GLY A 252 18.76 18.68 17.03
N ASP A 253 18.58 18.61 15.69
CA ASP A 253 17.32 18.21 15.10
C ASP A 253 17.04 16.71 15.31
N LEU A 254 15.77 16.39 15.42
CA LEU A 254 15.23 15.06 15.12
C LEU A 254 14.92 14.99 13.63
N VAL A 255 15.10 13.81 13.06
CA VAL A 255 14.67 13.47 11.70
C VAL A 255 13.65 12.35 11.82
N LEU A 256 12.44 12.60 11.33
CA LEU A 256 11.38 11.60 11.17
C LEU A 256 11.47 11.05 9.75
N LEU A 257 11.57 9.75 9.65
CA LEU A 257 11.45 8.99 8.41
C LEU A 257 10.11 8.25 8.42
N ASP A 258 9.43 8.27 7.28
CA ASP A 258 8.27 7.43 7.01
C ASP A 258 8.44 6.91 5.58
N LEU A 259 8.77 5.61 5.48
CA LEU A 259 9.33 5.00 4.30
C LEU A 259 8.73 3.62 4.06
N GLY A 260 8.49 3.31 2.80
CA GLY A 260 8.00 2.00 2.40
C GLY A 260 8.58 1.54 1.06
N ALA A 261 8.76 0.25 0.90
CA ALA A 261 9.19 -0.39 -0.33
C ALA A 261 8.09 -1.28 -0.90
N TYR A 262 8.12 -1.48 -2.23
CA TYR A 262 7.37 -2.54 -2.89
C TYR A 262 8.22 -3.78 -3.10
N TYR A 263 7.62 -4.94 -2.82
CA TYR A 263 8.12 -6.21 -3.30
C TYR A 263 6.98 -7.02 -3.93
N CYS A 264 7.02 -7.27 -5.23
CA CYS A 264 5.91 -7.90 -5.98
C CYS A 264 4.56 -7.18 -5.74
N ASN A 265 4.55 -5.86 -5.80
CA ASN A 265 3.43 -4.99 -5.50
C ASN A 265 2.85 -5.07 -4.07
N MET A 266 3.49 -5.81 -3.15
CA MET A 266 3.18 -5.74 -1.72
C MET A 266 3.97 -4.62 -1.07
N SER A 267 3.28 -3.79 -0.28
CA SER A 267 3.85 -2.65 0.42
C SER A 267 4.39 -3.02 1.79
N SER A 268 5.31 -2.22 2.29
CA SER A 268 5.64 -2.03 3.71
C SER A 268 5.46 -0.57 4.09
N ASP A 269 5.33 -0.29 5.39
CA ASP A 269 5.13 1.04 5.93
C ASP A 269 5.82 1.18 7.29
N ILE A 270 6.90 1.96 7.36
CA ILE A 270 7.77 2.01 8.54
C ILE A 270 8.16 3.44 8.85
N SER A 271 7.77 3.93 10.01
CA SER A 271 8.26 5.21 10.53
C SER A 271 9.31 5.01 11.62
N ARG A 272 10.38 5.79 11.55
CA ARG A 272 11.43 5.88 12.57
C ARG A 272 11.82 7.34 12.81
N VAL A 273 12.28 7.64 14.03
CA VAL A 273 12.82 8.95 14.37
C VAL A 273 14.21 8.77 14.96
N PHE A 274 15.14 9.61 14.51
CA PHE A 274 16.52 9.59 15.02
C PHE A 274 17.06 10.99 15.26
N PRO A 275 17.99 11.16 16.23
CA PRO A 275 18.66 12.43 16.49
C PRO A 275 19.85 12.57 15.55
N ILE A 276 19.93 13.66 14.79
CA ILE A 276 21.02 13.85 13.81
C ILE A 276 22.44 13.86 14.46
N ASP A 277 22.54 14.21 15.72
CA ASP A 277 23.80 14.21 16.48
C ASP A 277 24.17 12.83 17.05
N GLY A 278 23.43 11.77 16.70
CA GLY A 278 23.70 10.40 17.13
C GLY A 278 23.26 10.07 18.56
N LYS A 279 22.70 11.04 19.31
CA LYS A 279 22.20 10.83 20.67
C LYS A 279 20.93 11.62 20.95
N PHE A 280 19.92 10.93 21.49
CA PHE A 280 18.72 11.59 21.99
C PHE A 280 19.02 12.39 23.26
N THR A 281 18.42 13.57 23.36
CA THR A 281 18.37 14.33 24.60
C THR A 281 17.37 13.71 25.57
N ASP A 282 17.52 14.00 26.89
CA ASP A 282 16.56 13.53 27.90
C ASP A 282 15.12 13.96 27.57
N LYS A 283 14.95 15.18 27.04
CA LYS A 283 13.64 15.72 26.67
C LYS A 283 13.01 14.97 25.49
N GLN A 284 13.80 14.60 24.48
CA GLN A 284 13.36 13.77 23.35
C GLN A 284 12.98 12.36 23.82
N LEU A 285 13.76 11.76 24.72
CA LEU A 285 13.46 10.45 25.30
C LEU A 285 12.16 10.41 26.11
N LEU A 286 11.71 11.55 26.70
CA LEU A 286 10.42 11.60 27.37
C LEU A 286 9.25 11.38 26.40
N ILE A 287 9.27 12.03 25.25
CA ILE A 287 8.22 11.86 24.22
C ILE A 287 8.35 10.49 23.53
N TYR A 288 9.58 10.07 23.20
CA TYR A 288 9.84 8.72 22.70
C TYR A 288 9.17 7.63 23.56
N LYS A 289 9.35 7.70 24.91
CA LYS A 289 8.78 6.71 25.83
C LYS A 289 7.24 6.72 25.80
N ILE A 290 6.60 7.88 25.63
CA ILE A 290 5.15 7.96 25.51
C ILE A 290 4.68 7.24 24.22
N VAL A 291 5.32 7.52 23.09
CA VAL A 291 4.98 6.88 21.82
C VAL A 291 5.21 5.37 21.86
N ARG A 292 6.33 4.91 22.45
CA ARG A 292 6.58 3.49 22.65
C ARG A 292 5.52 2.83 23.54
N ALA A 293 5.11 3.49 24.62
CA ALA A 293 4.03 2.97 25.47
C ALA A 293 2.69 2.86 24.73
N CYS A 294 2.39 3.81 23.84
CA CYS A 294 1.21 3.72 22.95
C CYS A 294 1.33 2.51 21.99
N GLN A 295 2.51 2.31 21.40
CA GLN A 295 2.74 1.20 20.47
C GLN A 295 2.64 -0.16 21.15
N GLU A 296 3.24 -0.33 22.33
CA GLU A 296 3.10 -1.54 23.15
C GLU A 296 1.63 -1.80 23.50
N LYS A 297 0.88 -0.73 23.85
CA LYS A 297 -0.55 -0.85 24.12
C LYS A 297 -1.33 -1.34 22.91
N ALA A 298 -1.00 -0.87 21.71
CA ALA A 298 -1.62 -1.35 20.47
C ALA A 298 -1.29 -2.84 20.24
N PHE A 299 -0.03 -3.25 20.38
CA PHE A 299 0.37 -4.67 20.22
C PHE A 299 -0.38 -5.60 21.18
N GLU A 300 -0.55 -5.19 22.46
CA GLU A 300 -1.33 -5.95 23.44
C GLU A 300 -2.80 -6.13 23.04
N MET A 301 -3.39 -5.13 22.36
CA MET A 301 -4.80 -5.11 22.04
C MET A 301 -5.15 -5.74 20.69
N ILE A 302 -4.20 -5.76 19.73
CA ILE A 302 -4.44 -6.31 18.38
C ILE A 302 -4.66 -7.81 18.45
N LYS A 303 -5.91 -8.22 18.21
CA LYS A 303 -6.34 -9.62 18.09
C LYS A 303 -7.70 -9.70 17.41
N PRO A 304 -8.12 -10.87 16.90
CA PRO A 304 -9.46 -11.04 16.35
C PRO A 304 -10.56 -10.62 17.33
N GLY A 305 -11.58 -9.90 16.82
CA GLY A 305 -12.73 -9.44 17.60
C GLY A 305 -12.62 -8.01 18.14
N VAL A 306 -11.49 -7.35 18.01
CA VAL A 306 -11.26 -5.95 18.41
C VAL A 306 -11.47 -5.03 17.21
N PHE A 307 -11.83 -3.76 17.44
CA PHE A 307 -11.90 -2.73 16.40
C PHE A 307 -10.69 -1.78 16.50
N ILE A 308 -10.18 -1.32 15.36
CA ILE A 308 -9.05 -0.35 15.30
C ILE A 308 -9.37 0.91 16.12
N LYS A 309 -10.61 1.40 16.09
CA LYS A 309 -11.04 2.57 16.86
C LYS A 309 -10.87 2.40 18.38
N ASP A 310 -11.06 1.18 18.91
CA ASP A 310 -10.91 0.90 20.34
C ASP A 310 -9.42 0.91 20.73
N ILE A 311 -8.55 0.42 19.83
CA ILE A 311 -7.10 0.48 19.99
C ILE A 311 -6.64 1.94 19.95
N ASN A 312 -7.13 2.71 18.99
CA ASN A 312 -6.81 4.13 18.86
C ASN A 312 -7.20 4.90 20.13
N ALA A 313 -8.40 4.67 20.68
CA ALA A 313 -8.85 5.29 21.91
C ALA A 313 -7.95 4.95 23.12
N ALA A 314 -7.52 3.70 23.21
CA ALA A 314 -6.61 3.26 24.27
C ALA A 314 -5.21 3.90 24.13
N CYS A 315 -4.64 3.95 22.93
CA CYS A 315 -3.36 4.64 22.67
C CYS A 315 -3.43 6.13 22.95
N ARG A 316 -4.52 6.79 22.56
CA ARG A 316 -4.78 8.20 22.87
C ARG A 316 -4.80 8.45 24.39
N ASN A 317 -5.41 7.55 25.18
CA ASN A 317 -5.41 7.66 26.64
C ASN A 317 -3.99 7.51 27.22
N VAL A 318 -3.21 6.53 26.74
CA VAL A 318 -1.81 6.37 27.15
C VAL A 318 -0.97 7.60 26.83
N ALA A 319 -1.15 8.17 25.62
CA ALA A 319 -0.50 9.44 25.25
C ALA A 319 -0.91 10.57 26.19
N GLY A 320 -2.22 10.71 26.47
CA GLY A 320 -2.76 11.71 27.40
C GLY A 320 -2.20 11.60 28.81
N GLU A 321 -2.14 10.39 29.38
CA GLU A 321 -1.55 10.14 30.71
C GLU A 321 -0.06 10.55 30.72
N GLY A 322 0.70 10.19 29.68
CA GLY A 322 2.10 10.58 29.54
C GLY A 322 2.27 12.09 29.46
N LEU A 323 1.47 12.78 28.63
CA LEU A 323 1.51 14.24 28.47
C LEU A 323 1.11 14.97 29.76
N VAL A 324 0.12 14.47 30.51
CA VAL A 324 -0.26 15.01 31.84
C VAL A 324 0.92 14.85 32.81
N SER A 325 1.58 13.70 32.85
CA SER A 325 2.71 13.44 33.74
C SER A 325 3.89 14.40 33.51
N LEU A 326 4.04 14.88 32.27
CA LEU A 326 5.05 15.87 31.89
C LEU A 326 4.59 17.32 32.08
N GLY A 327 3.33 17.55 32.48
CA GLY A 327 2.76 18.88 32.63
C GLY A 327 2.54 19.62 31.29
N ILE A 328 2.52 18.90 30.16
CA ILE A 328 2.26 19.48 28.84
C ILE A 328 0.77 19.79 28.68
N ILE A 329 -0.10 18.92 29.19
CA ILE A 329 -1.55 19.13 29.26
C ILE A 329 -2.04 18.96 30.69
N SER A 330 -3.22 19.54 31.00
CA SER A 330 -3.79 19.48 32.36
C SER A 330 -4.71 18.27 32.59
N LYS A 331 -5.29 17.74 31.54
CA LYS A 331 -6.21 16.58 31.56
C LYS A 331 -6.09 15.74 30.30
N ILE A 332 -6.39 14.45 30.39
CA ILE A 332 -6.27 13.47 29.30
C ILE A 332 -7.11 13.88 28.08
N ASP A 333 -8.27 14.49 28.29
CA ASP A 333 -9.14 14.95 27.20
C ASP A 333 -8.46 15.94 26.23
N ASP A 334 -7.40 16.62 26.68
CA ASP A 334 -6.64 17.56 25.86
C ASP A 334 -5.58 16.88 24.97
N ALA A 335 -5.47 15.53 24.98
CA ALA A 335 -4.46 14.77 24.24
C ALA A 335 -4.50 15.03 22.72
N ASP A 336 -5.68 15.33 22.15
CA ASP A 336 -5.84 15.60 20.71
C ASP A 336 -5.04 16.81 20.22
N GLN A 337 -4.57 17.67 21.12
CA GLN A 337 -3.66 18.77 20.77
C GLN A 337 -2.28 18.27 20.30
N TYR A 338 -1.92 17.02 20.65
CA TYR A 338 -0.60 16.42 20.40
C TYR A 338 -0.65 15.02 19.79
N TYR A 339 -1.82 14.35 19.78
CA TYR A 339 -2.08 13.04 19.18
C TYR A 339 -3.04 13.22 18.00
N TRP A 340 -2.51 13.32 16.76
CA TRP A 340 -3.24 13.91 15.64
C TRP A 340 -3.86 12.92 14.66
N HIS A 341 -3.41 11.67 14.66
CA HIS A 341 -3.87 10.66 13.68
C HIS A 341 -4.21 9.32 14.35
N ASN A 342 -4.85 8.46 13.60
CA ASN A 342 -5.15 7.11 14.03
C ASN A 342 -3.88 6.28 14.18
N VAL A 343 -3.95 5.25 15.04
CA VAL A 343 -2.82 4.37 15.35
C VAL A 343 -2.57 3.30 14.30
N SER A 344 -3.47 3.09 13.33
CA SER A 344 -3.39 1.93 12.45
C SER A 344 -4.28 2.06 11.22
N HIS A 345 -3.82 1.50 10.12
CA HIS A 345 -4.59 1.21 8.91
C HIS A 345 -4.24 -0.18 8.37
N HIS A 346 -4.99 -0.66 7.37
CA HIS A 346 -4.68 -1.91 6.68
C HIS A 346 -3.53 -1.70 5.69
N LEU A 347 -2.70 -2.74 5.54
CA LEU A 347 -1.55 -2.76 4.62
C LEU A 347 -1.64 -3.97 3.69
N GLY A 348 -1.19 -3.81 2.45
CA GLY A 348 -1.18 -4.89 1.45
C GLY A 348 -0.60 -4.46 0.12
N PHE A 349 -1.35 -4.64 -0.97
CA PHE A 349 -0.98 -4.11 -2.27
C PHE A 349 -0.95 -2.58 -2.26
N ASP A 350 -1.92 -1.98 -1.61
CA ASP A 350 -1.91 -0.54 -1.34
C ASP A 350 -1.36 -0.31 0.07
N VAL A 351 -0.61 0.79 0.25
CA VAL A 351 -0.12 1.18 1.57
C VAL A 351 -1.29 1.42 2.53
N HIS A 352 -2.32 2.13 2.10
CA HIS A 352 -3.63 2.17 2.74
C HIS A 352 -4.54 1.15 2.03
N ASP A 353 -4.42 -0.13 2.42
CA ASP A 353 -5.08 -1.20 1.69
C ASP A 353 -6.61 -1.13 1.82
N ILE A 354 -7.27 -1.62 0.78
CA ILE A 354 -8.73 -1.53 0.67
C ILE A 354 -9.43 -2.27 1.80
N CYS A 355 -10.24 -1.53 2.54
CA CYS A 355 -11.07 -2.07 3.61
C CYS A 355 -12.35 -1.23 3.77
N GLY A 356 -13.38 -1.78 4.40
CA GLY A 356 -14.55 -1.01 4.82
C GLY A 356 -14.24 -0.20 6.09
N ARG A 357 -15.12 0.74 6.42
CA ARG A 357 -15.04 1.47 7.69
C ARG A 357 -15.51 0.57 8.85
N ASP A 358 -14.95 0.81 10.05
CA ASP A 358 -15.36 0.12 11.30
C ASP A 358 -15.34 -1.42 11.21
N ILE A 359 -14.31 -1.98 10.57
CA ILE A 359 -14.18 -3.42 10.43
C ILE A 359 -13.54 -4.01 11.68
N MET A 360 -14.13 -5.09 12.16
CA MET A 360 -13.58 -5.92 13.22
C MET A 360 -12.32 -6.63 12.72
N ILE A 361 -11.24 -6.55 13.49
CA ILE A 361 -9.98 -7.24 13.22
C ILE A 361 -10.22 -8.75 13.15
N LYS A 362 -9.64 -9.41 12.17
CA LYS A 362 -9.68 -10.85 11.95
C LYS A 362 -8.27 -11.42 11.78
N GLU A 363 -8.10 -12.69 12.08
CA GLU A 363 -6.89 -13.44 11.74
C GLU A 363 -6.54 -13.29 10.26
N GLY A 364 -5.26 -13.14 9.95
CA GLY A 364 -4.75 -12.96 8.59
C GLY A 364 -4.70 -11.51 8.10
N MET A 365 -5.26 -10.54 8.84
CA MET A 365 -5.10 -9.11 8.50
C MET A 365 -3.67 -8.64 8.74
N VAL A 366 -3.20 -7.72 7.90
CA VAL A 366 -1.95 -6.96 8.13
C VAL A 366 -2.34 -5.51 8.38
N LEU A 367 -1.77 -4.95 9.45
CA LEU A 367 -2.07 -3.62 9.95
C LEU A 367 -0.76 -2.90 10.24
N THR A 368 -0.76 -1.57 10.10
CA THR A 368 0.28 -0.72 10.71
C THR A 368 0.00 -0.50 12.19
N VAL A 369 1.04 -0.18 12.95
CA VAL A 369 0.93 0.32 14.33
C VAL A 369 1.85 1.52 14.45
N GLU A 370 1.26 2.73 14.33
CA GLU A 370 1.96 3.98 14.06
C GLU A 370 1.58 5.13 15.02
N PRO A 371 1.53 4.95 16.35
CA PRO A 371 1.20 6.06 17.23
C PRO A 371 2.18 7.22 17.07
N GLY A 372 1.64 8.45 17.07
CA GLY A 372 2.44 9.67 16.98
C GLY A 372 2.10 10.69 18.07
N VAL A 373 3.10 11.37 18.61
CA VAL A 373 2.96 12.50 19.54
C VAL A 373 3.86 13.64 19.07
N TYR A 374 3.26 14.83 18.90
CA TYR A 374 3.89 15.99 18.29
C TYR A 374 3.78 17.21 19.21
N VAL A 375 4.86 17.51 19.95
CA VAL A 375 4.94 18.64 20.87
C VAL A 375 5.61 19.82 20.18
N THR A 376 4.79 20.63 19.51
CA THR A 376 5.25 21.73 18.64
C THR A 376 6.05 22.79 19.40
N GLU A 377 5.68 23.07 20.66
CA GLU A 377 6.36 24.04 21.53
C GLU A 377 7.77 23.59 21.89
N TRP A 378 8.02 22.28 21.84
CA TRP A 378 9.33 21.72 22.11
C TRP A 378 10.12 21.46 20.83
N ASN A 379 9.49 21.59 19.67
CA ASN A 379 10.04 21.15 18.38
C ASN A 379 10.43 19.66 18.42
N ILE A 380 9.57 18.84 19.01
CA ILE A 380 9.75 17.39 19.16
C ILE A 380 8.50 16.68 18.68
N GLY A 381 8.68 15.80 17.68
CA GLY A 381 7.65 14.90 17.18
C GLY A 381 8.21 13.50 17.02
N PHE A 382 7.40 12.51 17.37
CA PHE A 382 7.71 11.10 17.18
C PHE A 382 6.52 10.38 16.55
N ARG A 383 6.77 9.62 15.49
CA ARG A 383 5.97 8.50 15.01
C ARG A 383 6.89 7.28 14.95
N ILE A 384 6.47 6.19 15.58
CA ILE A 384 7.19 4.92 15.53
C ILE A 384 6.18 3.91 15.02
N GLU A 385 6.48 3.34 13.85
CA GLU A 385 5.56 2.51 13.10
C GLU A 385 6.17 1.18 12.75
N ASP A 386 5.39 0.16 12.94
CA ASP A 386 5.71 -1.22 12.59
C ASP A 386 4.51 -1.90 11.93
N ASP A 387 4.79 -2.81 10.99
CA ASP A 387 3.78 -3.64 10.36
C ASP A 387 3.54 -4.90 11.20
N VAL A 388 2.28 -5.26 11.41
CA VAL A 388 1.90 -6.44 12.19
C VAL A 388 0.96 -7.36 11.42
N TRP A 389 1.14 -8.67 11.60
CA TRP A 389 0.24 -9.69 11.11
C TRP A 389 -0.64 -10.20 12.24
N VAL A 390 -1.95 -10.15 12.07
CA VAL A 390 -2.91 -10.61 13.07
C VAL A 390 -2.97 -12.13 13.07
N THR A 391 -2.63 -12.72 14.22
CA THR A 391 -2.68 -14.16 14.47
C THR A 391 -4.01 -14.57 15.14
N LYS A 392 -4.17 -15.85 15.48
CA LYS A 392 -5.37 -16.37 16.18
C LYS A 392 -5.65 -15.69 17.52
N THR A 393 -4.62 -15.26 18.23
CA THR A 393 -4.72 -14.80 19.62
C THR A 393 -4.09 -13.44 19.90
N GLY A 394 -3.41 -12.84 18.93
CA GLY A 394 -2.68 -11.58 19.05
C GLY A 394 -2.17 -11.11 17.70
N CYS A 395 -0.97 -10.54 17.66
CA CYS A 395 -0.27 -10.19 16.43
C CYS A 395 1.21 -10.58 16.48
N GLU A 396 1.79 -10.75 15.30
CA GLU A 396 3.24 -10.87 15.05
C GLU A 396 3.74 -9.56 14.48
N VAL A 397 4.77 -8.96 15.07
CA VAL A 397 5.44 -7.77 14.51
C VAL A 397 6.34 -8.23 13.39
N LEU A 398 5.97 -7.89 12.13
CA LEU A 398 6.69 -8.32 10.93
C LEU A 398 8.01 -7.56 10.75
N SER A 399 8.07 -6.34 11.27
CA SER A 399 9.19 -5.39 11.15
C SER A 399 10.15 -5.41 12.38
N ASP A 400 10.10 -6.46 13.20
CA ASP A 400 10.94 -6.59 14.40
C ASP A 400 12.46 -6.60 14.11
N CYS A 401 12.81 -6.88 12.83
CA CYS A 401 14.21 -6.82 12.35
C CYS A 401 14.72 -5.39 12.16
N ILE A 402 13.84 -4.35 12.18
CA ILE A 402 14.24 -2.95 11.96
C ILE A 402 14.42 -2.27 13.32
N PRO A 403 15.59 -1.73 13.64
CA PRO A 403 15.86 -1.05 14.90
C PRO A 403 14.81 0.01 15.24
N ARG A 404 14.22 -0.07 16.42
CA ARG A 404 13.23 0.88 16.92
C ARG A 404 13.54 1.40 18.32
N GLU A 405 14.37 0.67 19.09
CA GLU A 405 14.75 1.12 20.40
C GLU A 405 15.80 2.24 20.33
N ALA A 406 15.66 3.25 21.18
CA ALA A 406 16.53 4.42 21.16
C ALA A 406 18.03 4.06 21.18
N HIS A 407 18.41 3.08 22.00
CA HIS A 407 19.81 2.64 22.11
C HIS A 407 20.31 1.89 20.86
N GLU A 408 19.42 1.21 20.12
CA GLU A 408 19.76 0.54 18.84
C GLU A 408 20.02 1.57 17.74
N ILE A 409 19.14 2.59 17.67
CA ILE A 409 19.29 3.72 16.73
C ILE A 409 20.60 4.47 17.01
N GLU A 410 20.87 4.83 18.28
CA GLU A 410 22.11 5.50 18.68
C GLU A 410 23.36 4.67 18.35
N ALA A 411 23.28 3.33 18.52
CA ALA A 411 24.40 2.44 18.20
C ALA A 411 24.72 2.35 16.70
N LEU A 412 23.71 2.48 15.83
CA LEU A 412 23.90 2.50 14.37
C LEU A 412 24.48 3.83 13.85
N MET A 413 24.28 4.92 14.60
CA MET A 413 24.78 6.24 14.26
C MET A 413 26.18 6.54 14.83
N ALA A 414 26.68 5.69 15.76
CA ALA A 414 27.99 5.83 16.37
C ALA A 414 29.13 5.40 15.42
#